data_0c5785f4360e8aa2202ebcdc521b7d90
#
_entry.id   0c5785f4360e8aa2202ebcdc521b7d90
#
_cell.length_a   1.000
_cell.length_b   1.000
_cell.length_c   1.000
_cell.angle_alpha   90.00
_cell.angle_beta   90.00
_cell.angle_gamma   90.00
#
_symmetry.space_group_name_H-M   'P 1'
#
loop_
_entity.id
_entity.type
_entity.pdbx_description
1 polymer ?
#
loop_
_entity_poly.entity_id
_entity_poly.type
_entity_poly.pdbx_seq_one_letter_code
_entity_poly.pdbx_strand_id
1 'polypeptide(L)'
;QVEAAAAGSRAVRFLPFRPAEQVPYVLAAGDLHVVTVKPGLEGVVVPSKLYGILAAGRPVLAIAPEESDVVRIVRRTGCGVAADPREPEAVAEAVRSLARDPERLAHMGRRAREIAHEYDRVSQLEKFVQVVEEAGRR
;
A
#
# COMPACT_ATOMS: atom_id res chain seq x y z
N GLN A 1 2.90 2.29 -21.46
CA GLN A 1 1.42 2.45 -21.55
C GLN A 1 0.92 3.60 -20.66
N VAL A 2 1.30 3.65 -19.36
CA VAL A 2 0.83 4.72 -18.45
C VAL A 2 1.31 6.10 -18.90
N GLU A 3 2.56 6.24 -19.34
CA GLU A 3 3.09 7.50 -19.86
C GLU A 3 2.33 7.99 -21.09
N ALA A 4 2.00 7.08 -22.00
CA ALA A 4 1.20 7.43 -23.18
C ALA A 4 -0.23 7.85 -22.81
N ALA A 5 -0.85 7.17 -21.84
CA ALA A 5 -2.18 7.51 -21.36
C ALA A 5 -2.24 8.84 -20.60
N ALA A 6 -1.14 9.23 -19.97
CA ALA A 6 -1.01 10.49 -19.23
C ALA A 6 -0.44 11.63 -20.06
N ALA A 7 -0.12 11.41 -21.35
CA ALA A 7 0.45 12.41 -22.22
C ALA A 7 -0.47 13.65 -22.31
N GLY A 8 0.09 14.82 -22.05
CA GLY A 8 -0.64 16.09 -22.03
C GLY A 8 -1.39 16.41 -20.71
N SER A 9 -1.46 15.50 -19.74
CA SER A 9 -2.02 15.80 -18.42
C SER A 9 -1.07 16.65 -17.59
N ARG A 10 -1.55 17.80 -17.10
CA ARG A 10 -0.82 18.63 -16.13
C ARG A 10 -0.87 18.07 -14.71
N ALA A 11 -1.76 17.12 -14.44
CA ALA A 11 -1.94 16.50 -13.12
C ALA A 11 -1.00 15.32 -12.90
N VAL A 12 -0.37 14.78 -13.95
CA VAL A 12 0.53 13.63 -13.86
C VAL A 12 1.97 14.07 -14.10
N ARG A 13 2.85 13.69 -13.18
CA ARG A 13 4.30 13.95 -13.29
C ARG A 13 5.06 12.63 -13.16
N PHE A 14 5.89 12.32 -14.14
CA PHE A 14 6.83 11.22 -14.09
C PHE A 14 8.15 11.72 -13.51
N LEU A 15 8.58 11.09 -12.45
CA LEU A 15 9.86 11.41 -11.80
C LEU A 15 10.88 10.32 -12.15
N PRO A 16 12.15 10.68 -12.32
CA PRO A 16 13.20 9.69 -12.54
C PRO A 16 13.36 8.79 -11.32
N PHE A 17 13.96 7.63 -11.54
CA PHE A 17 14.32 6.71 -10.47
C PHE A 17 15.17 7.41 -9.41
N ARG A 18 14.89 7.10 -8.14
CA ARG A 18 15.62 7.66 -7.01
C ARG A 18 16.47 6.57 -6.34
N PRO A 19 17.68 6.91 -5.86
CA PRO A 19 18.50 6.01 -5.05
C PRO A 19 17.75 5.47 -3.82
N ALA A 20 18.13 4.28 -3.35
CA ALA A 20 17.45 3.60 -2.24
C ALA A 20 17.39 4.45 -0.96
N GLU A 21 18.43 5.25 -0.71
CA GLU A 21 18.52 6.15 0.45
C GLU A 21 17.47 7.26 0.44
N GLN A 22 16.94 7.59 -0.75
CA GLN A 22 15.90 8.61 -0.92
C GLN A 22 14.48 8.04 -0.84
N VAL A 23 14.31 6.72 -0.91
CA VAL A 23 12.97 6.08 -0.91
C VAL A 23 12.13 6.48 0.31
N PRO A 24 12.66 6.54 1.55
CA PRO A 24 11.87 6.99 2.70
C PRO A 24 11.30 8.39 2.53
N TYR A 25 12.08 9.31 1.96
CA TYR A 25 11.63 10.69 1.72
C TYR A 25 10.57 10.76 0.62
N VAL A 26 10.74 9.96 -0.46
CA VAL A 26 9.74 9.86 -1.53
C VAL A 26 8.41 9.32 -0.98
N LEU A 27 8.46 8.28 -0.14
CA LEU A 27 7.26 7.74 0.49
C LEU A 27 6.64 8.73 1.48
N ALA A 28 7.44 9.48 2.23
CA ALA A 28 6.94 10.48 3.16
C ALA A 28 6.33 11.71 2.46
N ALA A 29 6.68 11.99 1.22
CA ALA A 29 6.20 13.16 0.47
C ALA A 29 4.77 13.01 -0.08
N GLY A 30 4.28 11.78 -0.27
CA GLY A 30 2.93 11.54 -0.79
C GLY A 30 1.88 11.58 0.29
N ASP A 31 0.71 12.18 0.02
CA ASP A 31 -0.42 12.19 0.95
C ASP A 31 -1.22 10.88 0.88
N LEU A 32 -1.20 10.19 -0.26
CA LEU A 32 -1.84 8.92 -0.51
C LEU A 32 -0.98 8.08 -1.46
N HIS A 33 -0.78 6.82 -1.16
CA HIS A 33 -0.04 5.89 -2.03
C HIS A 33 -0.95 4.85 -2.66
N VAL A 34 -0.75 4.61 -3.96
CA VAL A 34 -1.48 3.59 -4.69
C VAL A 34 -0.68 2.28 -4.70
N VAL A 35 -1.33 1.20 -4.30
CA VAL A 35 -0.81 -0.17 -4.37
C VAL A 35 -1.74 -1.00 -5.24
N THR A 36 -1.20 -1.59 -6.30
CA THR A 36 -2.00 -2.35 -7.27
C THR A 36 -1.62 -3.82 -7.25
N VAL A 37 -2.63 -4.70 -7.34
CA VAL A 37 -2.48 -6.13 -7.65
C VAL A 37 -3.35 -6.44 -8.86
N LYS A 38 -2.73 -7.06 -9.85
CA LYS A 38 -3.44 -7.44 -11.07
C LYS A 38 -4.34 -8.65 -10.80
N PRO A 39 -5.58 -8.69 -11.34
CA PRO A 39 -6.43 -9.87 -11.24
C PRO A 39 -5.72 -11.15 -11.71
N GLY A 40 -5.91 -12.24 -10.97
CA GLY A 40 -5.23 -13.52 -11.18
C GLY A 40 -3.85 -13.66 -10.53
N LEU A 41 -3.40 -12.65 -9.77
CA LEU A 41 -2.15 -12.70 -9.00
C LEU A 41 -2.39 -12.70 -7.48
N GLU A 42 -3.63 -12.87 -7.04
CA GLU A 42 -4.00 -12.98 -5.62
C GLU A 42 -3.32 -14.20 -4.99
N GLY A 43 -2.77 -14.03 -3.80
CA GLY A 43 -2.06 -15.09 -3.09
C GLY A 43 -0.67 -15.44 -3.66
N VAL A 44 -0.29 -14.91 -4.82
CA VAL A 44 1.02 -15.12 -5.45
C VAL A 44 1.93 -13.91 -5.27
N VAL A 45 1.35 -12.70 -5.34
CA VAL A 45 2.11 -11.44 -5.25
C VAL A 45 1.69 -10.64 -4.03
N VAL A 46 2.64 -10.40 -3.14
CA VAL A 46 2.51 -9.42 -2.06
C VAL A 46 3.31 -8.18 -2.44
N PRO A 47 2.65 -7.02 -2.63
CA PRO A 47 3.36 -5.80 -3.03
C PRO A 47 4.28 -5.30 -1.91
N SER A 48 5.58 -5.54 -2.01
CA SER A 48 6.58 -5.18 -0.98
C SER A 48 6.60 -3.69 -0.64
N LYS A 49 6.23 -2.81 -1.59
CA LYS A 49 6.15 -1.36 -1.36
C LYS A 49 5.12 -0.98 -0.28
N LEU A 50 4.11 -1.85 -0.02
CA LEU A 50 3.13 -1.64 1.04
C LEU A 50 3.81 -1.39 2.39
N TYR A 51 4.77 -2.22 2.75
CA TYR A 51 5.45 -2.13 4.05
C TYR A 51 6.22 -0.83 4.25
N GLY A 52 6.86 -0.34 3.18
CA GLY A 52 7.51 0.96 3.19
C GLY A 52 6.52 2.13 3.36
N ILE A 53 5.34 2.05 2.74
CA ILE A 53 4.27 3.05 2.87
C ILE A 53 3.74 3.05 4.32
N LEU A 54 3.49 1.88 4.91
CA LEU A 54 3.07 1.76 6.31
C LEU A 54 4.12 2.37 7.24
N ALA A 55 5.40 2.05 7.04
CA ALA A 55 6.50 2.60 7.82
C ALA A 55 6.65 4.12 7.67
N ALA A 56 6.29 4.69 6.52
CA ALA A 56 6.24 6.14 6.31
C ALA A 56 5.01 6.80 6.97
N GLY A 57 4.08 6.01 7.52
CA GLY A 57 2.85 6.52 8.13
C GLY A 57 1.91 7.16 7.13
N ARG A 58 1.84 6.60 5.92
CA ARG A 58 1.01 7.15 4.83
C ARG A 58 -0.15 6.24 4.47
N PRO A 59 -1.31 6.80 4.13
CA PRO A 59 -2.48 6.02 3.75
C PRO A 59 -2.30 5.31 2.41
N VAL A 60 -3.02 4.20 2.25
CA VAL A 60 -2.97 3.33 1.08
C VAL A 60 -4.31 3.34 0.34
N LEU A 61 -4.28 3.53 -0.98
CA LEU A 61 -5.35 3.12 -1.88
C LEU A 61 -4.94 1.79 -2.52
N ALA A 62 -5.56 0.70 -2.09
CA ALA A 62 -5.37 -0.62 -2.67
C ALA A 62 -6.30 -0.79 -3.88
N ILE A 63 -5.73 -0.84 -5.08
CA ILE A 63 -6.47 -1.17 -6.31
C ILE A 63 -6.16 -2.63 -6.63
N ALA A 64 -7.00 -3.52 -6.12
CA ALA A 64 -6.72 -4.95 -6.14
C ALA A 64 -8.01 -5.76 -5.97
N PRO A 65 -8.04 -7.02 -6.45
CA PRO A 65 -9.14 -7.92 -6.16
C PRO A 65 -9.37 -8.12 -4.65
N GLU A 66 -10.61 -8.38 -4.28
CA GLU A 66 -11.08 -8.49 -2.89
C GLU A 66 -10.27 -9.47 -2.05
N GLU A 67 -9.85 -10.58 -2.66
CA GLU A 67 -9.12 -11.68 -2.00
C GLU A 67 -7.64 -11.38 -1.79
N SER A 68 -7.15 -10.24 -2.26
CA SER A 68 -5.74 -9.85 -2.17
C SER A 68 -5.33 -9.54 -0.73
N ASP A 69 -4.12 -9.94 -0.34
CA ASP A 69 -3.57 -9.64 0.98
C ASP A 69 -3.56 -8.15 1.30
N VAL A 70 -3.27 -7.31 0.32
CA VAL A 70 -3.25 -5.86 0.50
C VAL A 70 -4.65 -5.33 0.86
N VAL A 71 -5.72 -5.86 0.26
CA VAL A 71 -7.10 -5.48 0.58
C VAL A 71 -7.46 -5.93 2.00
N ARG A 72 -7.11 -7.18 2.36
CA ARG A 72 -7.31 -7.69 3.73
C ARG A 72 -6.61 -6.84 4.78
N ILE A 73 -5.35 -6.45 4.54
CA ILE A 73 -4.60 -5.59 5.45
C ILE A 73 -5.30 -4.23 5.59
N VAL A 74 -5.60 -3.57 4.48
CA VAL A 74 -6.22 -2.24 4.47
C VAL A 74 -7.56 -2.24 5.21
N ARG A 75 -8.43 -3.24 4.96
CA ARG A 75 -9.74 -3.35 5.64
C ARG A 75 -9.61 -3.66 7.11
N ARG A 76 -8.75 -4.61 7.48
CA ARG A 76 -8.53 -4.99 8.87
C ARG A 76 -8.00 -3.85 9.72
N THR A 77 -7.12 -3.05 9.17
CA THR A 77 -6.35 -2.07 9.94
C THR A 77 -6.84 -0.64 9.83
N GLY A 78 -7.64 -0.33 8.82
CA GLY A 78 -8.09 1.04 8.56
C GLY A 78 -6.98 1.99 8.08
N CYS A 79 -5.87 1.45 7.57
CA CYS A 79 -4.75 2.25 7.08
C CYS A 79 -4.96 2.82 5.66
N GLY A 80 -6.14 2.65 5.09
CA GLY A 80 -6.45 3.09 3.74
C GLY A 80 -7.83 2.68 3.26
N VAL A 81 -8.01 2.66 1.95
CA VAL A 81 -9.22 2.20 1.26
C VAL A 81 -8.87 1.21 0.17
N ALA A 82 -9.83 0.38 -0.22
CA ALA A 82 -9.70 -0.58 -1.32
C ALA A 82 -10.74 -0.29 -2.40
N ALA A 83 -10.35 -0.53 -3.65
CA ALA A 83 -11.22 -0.43 -4.82
C ALA A 83 -10.93 -1.58 -5.79
N ASP A 84 -11.95 -2.06 -6.47
CA ASP A 84 -11.81 -3.11 -7.49
C ASP A 84 -11.14 -2.51 -8.75
N PRO A 85 -10.10 -3.14 -9.30
CA PRO A 85 -9.43 -2.66 -10.52
C PRO A 85 -10.34 -2.70 -11.76
N ARG A 86 -11.47 -3.42 -11.71
CA ARG A 86 -12.48 -3.46 -12.77
C ARG A 86 -13.45 -2.29 -12.75
N GLU A 87 -13.41 -1.46 -11.71
CA GLU A 87 -14.32 -0.34 -11.47
C GLU A 87 -13.55 1.00 -11.44
N PRO A 88 -13.10 1.54 -12.58
CA PRO A 88 -12.27 2.74 -12.63
C PRO A 88 -12.98 3.98 -12.06
N GLU A 89 -14.31 4.06 -12.17
CA GLU A 89 -15.11 5.13 -11.60
C GLU A 89 -15.08 5.09 -10.06
N ALA A 90 -15.15 3.91 -9.47
CA ALA A 90 -15.04 3.73 -8.01
C ALA A 90 -13.64 4.10 -7.51
N VAL A 91 -12.59 3.76 -8.27
CA VAL A 91 -11.21 4.19 -7.99
C VAL A 91 -11.11 5.72 -8.00
N ALA A 92 -11.64 6.37 -9.05
CA ALA A 92 -11.61 7.83 -9.17
C ALA A 92 -12.39 8.51 -8.03
N GLU A 93 -13.55 7.97 -7.64
CA GLU A 93 -14.34 8.51 -6.55
C GLU A 93 -13.65 8.33 -5.18
N ALA A 94 -12.97 7.20 -4.96
CA ALA A 94 -12.16 6.99 -3.77
C ALA A 94 -11.08 8.07 -3.63
N VAL A 95 -10.36 8.38 -4.72
CA VAL A 95 -9.34 9.45 -4.75
C VAL A 95 -9.98 10.82 -4.45
N ARG A 96 -11.11 11.16 -5.11
CA ARG A 96 -11.79 12.46 -4.90
C ARG A 96 -12.31 12.61 -3.48
N SER A 97 -12.90 11.55 -2.92
CA SER A 97 -13.40 11.53 -1.55
C SER A 97 -12.28 11.79 -0.55
N LEU A 98 -11.14 11.07 -0.70
CA LEU A 98 -9.99 11.24 0.18
C LEU A 98 -9.33 12.61 0.03
N ALA A 99 -9.26 13.16 -1.19
CA ALA A 99 -8.70 14.49 -1.42
C ALA A 99 -9.51 15.62 -0.73
N ARG A 100 -10.80 15.39 -0.46
CA ARG A 100 -11.69 16.33 0.24
C ARG A 100 -11.71 16.15 1.76
N ASP A 101 -11.05 15.12 2.26
CA ASP A 101 -11.06 14.74 3.68
C ASP A 101 -9.65 14.54 4.24
N PRO A 102 -8.92 15.64 4.50
CA PRO A 102 -7.57 15.58 5.05
C PRO A 102 -7.50 14.92 6.44
N GLU A 103 -8.56 15.04 7.24
CA GLU A 103 -8.61 14.43 8.57
C GLU A 103 -8.66 12.91 8.48
N ARG A 104 -9.44 12.39 7.54
CA ARG A 104 -9.49 10.96 7.24
C ARG A 104 -8.16 10.44 6.73
N LEU A 105 -7.50 11.16 5.82
CA LEU A 105 -6.14 10.82 5.37
C LEU A 105 -5.15 10.77 6.53
N ALA A 106 -5.16 11.78 7.39
CA ALA A 106 -4.30 11.82 8.57
C ALA A 106 -4.58 10.66 9.54
N HIS A 107 -5.86 10.32 9.76
CA HIS A 107 -6.25 9.18 10.58
C HIS A 107 -5.71 7.86 10.00
N MET A 108 -5.91 7.61 8.72
CA MET A 108 -5.40 6.43 8.02
C MET A 108 -3.87 6.35 8.08
N GLY A 109 -3.18 7.47 7.95
CA GLY A 109 -1.72 7.55 8.08
C GLY A 109 -1.24 7.16 9.47
N ARG A 110 -1.91 7.61 10.54
CA ARG A 110 -1.61 7.16 11.91
C ARG A 110 -1.81 5.65 12.06
N ARG A 111 -2.93 5.11 11.57
CA ARG A 111 -3.17 3.66 11.56
C ARG A 111 -2.09 2.90 10.82
N ALA A 112 -1.65 3.40 9.66
CA ALA A 112 -0.55 2.81 8.90
C ALA A 112 0.74 2.74 9.76
N ARG A 113 1.09 3.82 10.44
CA ARG A 113 2.27 3.89 11.29
C ARG A 113 2.20 2.93 12.49
N GLU A 114 1.03 2.84 13.13
CA GLU A 114 0.79 1.95 14.27
C GLU A 114 1.03 0.49 13.94
N ILE A 115 0.58 0.05 12.76
CA ILE A 115 0.70 -1.36 12.36
C ILE A 115 2.01 -1.71 11.66
N ALA A 116 2.83 -0.71 11.31
CA ALA A 116 4.07 -0.95 10.55
C ALA A 116 5.01 -1.93 11.25
N HIS A 117 5.06 -1.91 12.59
CA HIS A 117 5.90 -2.82 13.37
C HIS A 117 5.50 -4.29 13.24
N GLU A 118 4.21 -4.58 12.94
CA GLU A 118 3.77 -5.97 12.70
C GLU A 118 4.45 -6.60 11.48
N TYR A 119 4.95 -5.76 10.57
CA TYR A 119 5.52 -6.15 9.28
C TYR A 119 7.01 -5.81 9.17
N ASP A 120 7.65 -5.40 10.26
CA ASP A 120 9.09 -5.16 10.23
C ASP A 120 9.87 -6.49 10.12
N ARG A 121 11.10 -6.38 9.61
CA ARG A 121 11.92 -7.53 9.32
C ARG A 121 12.25 -8.36 10.56
N VAL A 122 12.46 -7.73 11.70
CA VAL A 122 12.84 -8.42 12.94
C VAL A 122 11.66 -9.23 13.45
N SER A 123 10.49 -8.58 13.61
CA SER A 123 9.27 -9.25 14.06
C SER A 123 8.85 -10.41 13.15
N GLN A 124 9.04 -10.27 11.83
CA GLN A 124 8.71 -11.35 10.89
C GLN A 124 9.73 -12.49 10.96
N LEU A 125 11.00 -12.20 11.17
CA LEU A 125 12.04 -13.22 11.34
C LEU A 125 11.81 -14.04 12.61
N GLU A 126 11.49 -13.40 13.72
CA GLU A 126 11.16 -14.07 14.98
C GLU A 126 9.99 -15.05 14.82
N LYS A 127 8.90 -14.60 14.16
CA LYS A 127 7.75 -15.49 13.85
C LYS A 127 8.15 -16.67 12.98
N PHE A 128 8.99 -16.42 11.98
CA PHE A 128 9.49 -17.49 11.10
C PHE A 128 10.31 -18.53 11.86
N VAL A 129 11.22 -18.08 12.74
CA VAL A 129 12.02 -18.98 13.60
C VAL A 129 11.10 -19.83 14.47
N GLN A 130 10.09 -19.24 15.12
CA GLN A 130 9.12 -19.99 15.94
C GLN A 130 8.43 -21.10 15.15
N VAL A 131 7.97 -20.80 13.93
CA VAL A 131 7.30 -21.80 13.07
C VAL A 131 8.24 -22.94 12.72
N VAL A 132 9.50 -22.64 12.39
CA VAL A 132 10.52 -23.67 12.07
C VAL A 132 10.82 -24.54 13.29
N GLU A 133 10.99 -23.96 14.46
CA GLU A 133 11.22 -24.69 15.70
C GLU A 133 10.07 -25.60 16.09
N GLU A 134 8.82 -25.13 15.93
CA GLU A 134 7.62 -25.94 16.18
C GLU A 134 7.50 -27.11 15.20
N ALA A 135 7.82 -26.88 13.94
CA ALA A 135 7.82 -27.94 12.92
C ALA A 135 8.91 -29.01 13.18
N GLY A 136 10.06 -28.59 13.69
CA GLY A 136 11.17 -29.50 14.02
C GLY A 136 10.96 -30.35 15.28
N ARG A 137 9.94 -30.03 16.10
CA ARG A 137 9.59 -30.80 17.31
C ARG A 137 8.56 -31.91 17.07
N ARG A 138 8.05 -32.02 15.86
CA ARG A 138 7.07 -33.05 15.42
C ARG A 138 7.79 -34.20 14.74
#